data_7c2ef728fe2dc0f2e6b62526c2f75c9d
#
_entry.id   7c2ef728fe2dc0f2e6b62526c2f75c9d
#
_cell.length_a   1.000
_cell.length_b   1.000
_cell.length_c   1.000
_cell.angle_alpha   90.00
_cell.angle_beta   90.00
_cell.angle_gamma   90.00
#
_symmetry.space_group_name_H-M   'P 1'
#
loop_
_entity.id
_entity.type
_entity.pdbx_description
1 polymer ?
#
loop_
_entity_poly.entity_id
_entity_poly.type
_entity_poly.pdbx_seq_one_letter_code
_entity_poly.pdbx_strand_id
1 'polypeptide(L)'
;MPLTDEQFEQYQRDGYVVVEDCLDGATVEAVTERIDAYVRNDRDATQFERMLEPDAEDAALGDADPVRKFEGVGMVREDDVFAELVRDEAIVDVVRQLQGPNLHLLRSAAMLKPPRVGSEKKFHQDAAYYPIHPMDHVTVWVALDQSTTENGCMQVVPGAHTDGLLGHEAVEYDTDIAISEADYTPEDAVALPMEPGDVLFQHCLLPHYTAPNETEDWRRAFIAAYMRSRSRFTDQNPPEWVDSYDVTGDSFRGCV
;
A
#
# COMPACT_ATOMS: atom_id res chain seq x y z
N MET A 1 -4.63 18.05 4.61
CA MET A 1 -4.38 19.30 3.81
C MET A 1 -4.15 18.90 2.35
N PRO A 2 -4.72 19.63 1.36
CA PRO A 2 -4.46 19.33 -0.04
C PRO A 2 -2.97 19.57 -0.41
N LEU A 3 -2.52 18.93 -1.47
CA LEU A 3 -1.18 19.16 -2.04
C LEU A 3 -1.01 20.61 -2.46
N THR A 4 0.21 21.13 -2.33
CA THR A 4 0.60 22.37 -2.99
C THR A 4 0.60 22.19 -4.51
N ASP A 5 0.62 23.29 -5.27
CA ASP A 5 0.71 23.22 -6.74
C ASP A 5 1.96 22.47 -7.20
N GLU A 6 3.11 22.68 -6.53
CA GLU A 6 4.38 21.99 -6.84
C GLU A 6 4.28 20.47 -6.58
N GLN A 7 3.69 20.06 -5.46
CA GLN A 7 3.46 18.65 -5.13
C GLN A 7 2.50 17.99 -6.12
N PHE A 8 1.43 18.71 -6.51
CA PHE A 8 0.50 18.21 -7.50
C PHE A 8 1.18 18.04 -8.88
N GLU A 9 1.99 19.02 -9.32
CA GLU A 9 2.77 18.92 -10.54
C GLU A 9 3.79 17.78 -10.48
N GLN A 10 4.43 17.57 -9.33
CA GLN A 10 5.31 16.42 -9.09
C GLN A 10 4.57 15.10 -9.31
N TYR A 11 3.40 14.93 -8.65
CA TYR A 11 2.59 13.71 -8.83
C TYR A 11 2.23 13.46 -10.30
N GLN A 12 1.83 14.51 -11.03
CA GLN A 12 1.49 14.39 -12.45
C GLN A 12 2.70 14.03 -13.32
N ARG A 13 3.88 14.54 -13.01
CA ARG A 13 5.12 14.30 -13.76
C ARG A 13 5.76 12.96 -13.42
N ASP A 14 5.87 12.65 -12.13
CA ASP A 14 6.68 11.55 -11.62
C ASP A 14 5.84 10.31 -11.24
N GLY A 15 4.52 10.47 -11.10
CA GLY A 15 3.60 9.40 -10.71
C GLY A 15 3.52 9.18 -9.20
N TYR A 16 4.18 10.01 -8.39
CA TYR A 16 4.14 9.94 -6.93
C TYR A 16 4.44 11.29 -6.28
N VAL A 17 4.07 11.39 -5.01
CA VAL A 17 4.47 12.46 -4.11
C VAL A 17 4.54 11.92 -2.67
N VAL A 18 5.54 12.34 -1.92
CA VAL A 18 5.63 12.12 -0.47
C VAL A 18 5.17 13.39 0.23
N VAL A 19 4.24 13.25 1.17
CA VAL A 19 3.82 14.31 2.08
C VAL A 19 4.42 14.02 3.44
N GLU A 20 5.43 14.79 3.81
CA GLU A 20 6.11 14.69 5.09
C GLU A 20 5.19 15.16 6.23
N ASP A 21 5.30 14.54 7.41
CA ASP A 21 4.50 14.85 8.61
C ASP A 21 2.98 14.91 8.32
N CYS A 22 2.49 14.05 7.41
CA CYS A 22 1.10 14.03 6.99
C CYS A 22 0.16 13.61 8.12
N LEU A 23 0.57 12.61 8.90
CA LEU A 23 -0.18 12.09 10.05
C LEU A 23 0.53 12.44 11.36
N ASP A 24 -0.26 12.70 12.39
CA ASP A 24 0.30 12.95 13.71
C ASP A 24 0.79 11.65 14.40
N GLY A 25 1.68 11.82 15.40
CA GLY A 25 2.27 10.70 16.11
C GLY A 25 1.25 9.83 16.85
N ALA A 26 0.14 10.39 17.29
CA ALA A 26 -0.90 9.63 18.01
C ALA A 26 -1.64 8.67 17.06
N THR A 27 -1.92 9.12 15.84
CA THR A 27 -2.50 8.28 14.78
C THR A 27 -1.54 7.15 14.40
N VAL A 28 -0.26 7.46 14.20
CA VAL A 28 0.79 6.47 13.88
C VAL A 28 0.91 5.43 14.99
N GLU A 29 0.98 5.88 16.25
CA GLU A 29 1.07 4.99 17.43
C GLU A 29 -0.14 4.05 17.52
N ALA A 30 -1.36 4.58 17.38
CA ALA A 30 -2.58 3.78 17.45
C ALA A 30 -2.64 2.68 16.38
N VAL A 31 -2.24 3.01 15.13
CA VAL A 31 -2.20 2.04 14.03
C VAL A 31 -1.11 1.00 14.24
N THR A 32 0.07 1.43 14.70
CA THR A 32 1.20 0.54 14.98
C THR A 32 0.88 -0.45 16.10
N GLU A 33 0.35 0.03 17.22
CA GLU A 33 -0.08 -0.83 18.34
C GLU A 33 -1.17 -1.83 17.92
N ARG A 34 -2.09 -1.40 17.04
CA ARG A 34 -3.13 -2.28 16.53
C ARG A 34 -2.56 -3.40 15.66
N ILE A 35 -1.62 -3.11 14.77
CA ILE A 35 -0.91 -4.09 13.95
C ILE A 35 -0.13 -5.06 14.86
N ASP A 36 0.59 -4.54 15.83
CA ASP A 36 1.35 -5.36 16.78
C ASP A 36 0.47 -6.33 17.58
N ALA A 37 -0.74 -5.91 17.96
CA ALA A 37 -1.70 -6.80 18.63
C ALA A 37 -2.13 -7.97 17.73
N TYR A 38 -2.28 -7.75 16.41
CA TYR A 38 -2.55 -8.81 15.45
C TYR A 38 -1.33 -9.70 15.20
N VAL A 39 -0.12 -9.12 15.13
CA VAL A 39 1.14 -9.87 14.97
C VAL A 39 1.37 -10.83 16.14
N ARG A 40 1.07 -10.40 17.37
CA ARG A 40 1.19 -11.22 18.59
C ARG A 40 0.01 -12.15 18.85
N ASN A 41 -1.00 -12.18 17.97
CA ASN A 41 -2.26 -12.89 18.16
C ASN A 41 -3.05 -12.48 19.42
N ASP A 42 -2.86 -11.27 19.91
CA ASP A 42 -3.66 -10.67 20.99
C ASP A 42 -5.07 -10.28 20.51
N ARG A 43 -5.27 -10.26 19.20
CA ARG A 43 -6.56 -10.03 18.52
C ARG A 43 -6.80 -11.07 17.44
N ASP A 44 -8.07 -11.41 17.25
CA ASP A 44 -8.51 -12.32 16.19
C ASP A 44 -8.41 -11.62 14.81
N ALA A 45 -7.66 -12.23 13.90
CA ALA A 45 -7.44 -11.77 12.54
C ALA A 45 -8.18 -12.63 11.49
N THR A 46 -9.19 -13.40 11.88
CA THR A 46 -9.92 -14.31 10.97
C THR A 46 -10.74 -13.60 9.90
N GLN A 47 -10.96 -12.29 10.05
CA GLN A 47 -11.76 -11.46 9.13
C GLN A 47 -10.96 -10.96 7.90
N PHE A 48 -9.65 -11.20 7.86
CA PHE A 48 -8.77 -10.79 6.77
C PHE A 48 -7.61 -11.78 6.59
N GLU A 49 -6.98 -11.72 5.45
CA GLU A 49 -5.88 -12.62 5.12
C GLU A 49 -4.63 -12.28 5.93
N ARG A 50 -3.96 -13.31 6.45
CA ARG A 50 -2.71 -13.21 7.20
C ARG A 50 -1.64 -14.08 6.52
N MET A 51 -0.58 -13.44 6.07
CA MET A 51 0.53 -14.12 5.41
C MET A 51 1.81 -13.99 6.23
N LEU A 52 2.56 -15.07 6.33
CA LEU A 52 3.86 -15.10 6.98
C LEU A 52 4.99 -14.94 5.95
N GLU A 53 6.16 -14.54 6.41
CA GLU A 53 7.36 -14.58 5.59
C GLU A 53 7.71 -16.04 5.25
N PRO A 54 8.02 -16.34 4.00
CA PRO A 54 8.47 -17.68 3.63
C PRO A 54 9.80 -18.00 4.34
N ASP A 55 9.98 -19.26 4.71
CA ASP A 55 11.22 -19.77 5.31
C ASP A 55 11.66 -19.08 6.63
N ALA A 56 10.73 -18.39 7.31
CA ALA A 56 11.01 -17.66 8.56
C ALA A 56 10.51 -18.38 9.82
N GLU A 57 10.21 -19.67 9.76
CA GLU A 57 9.66 -20.45 10.89
C GLU A 57 10.56 -20.43 12.14
N ASP A 58 11.88 -20.33 11.95
CA ASP A 58 12.88 -20.28 13.01
C ASP A 58 13.34 -18.85 13.37
N ALA A 59 12.65 -17.80 12.86
CA ALA A 59 13.02 -16.43 13.13
C ALA A 59 12.85 -16.10 14.62
N ALA A 60 13.91 -15.57 15.24
CA ALA A 60 13.94 -15.25 16.68
C ALA A 60 13.25 -13.87 16.93
N LEU A 61 11.94 -13.79 16.75
CA LEU A 61 11.14 -12.57 16.88
C LEU A 61 10.44 -12.42 18.26
N GLY A 62 10.85 -13.21 19.27
CA GLY A 62 10.20 -13.24 20.58
C GLY A 62 8.79 -13.85 20.50
N ASP A 63 7.79 -13.11 20.99
CA ASP A 63 6.38 -13.54 20.97
C ASP A 63 5.65 -13.12 19.67
N ALA A 64 6.37 -12.54 18.71
CA ALA A 64 5.80 -12.08 17.45
C ALA A 64 5.98 -13.14 16.35
N ASP A 65 4.94 -13.38 15.57
CA ASP A 65 5.04 -14.19 14.36
C ASP A 65 5.72 -13.38 13.23
N PRO A 66 6.42 -14.04 12.29
CA PRO A 66 7.05 -13.39 11.15
C PRO A 66 6.00 -12.99 10.09
N VAL A 67 5.05 -12.16 10.48
CA VAL A 67 3.99 -11.69 9.60
C VAL A 67 4.57 -10.73 8.57
N ARG A 68 4.33 -11.04 7.31
CA ARG A 68 4.66 -10.23 6.15
C ARG A 68 3.52 -9.29 5.76
N LYS A 69 2.28 -9.77 5.88
CA LYS A 69 1.12 -9.03 5.40
C LYS A 69 -0.17 -9.42 6.11
N PHE A 70 -0.96 -8.41 6.42
CA PHE A 70 -2.40 -8.55 6.62
C PHE A 70 -3.11 -7.85 5.47
N GLU A 71 -4.14 -8.45 4.90
CA GLU A 71 -4.81 -7.90 3.72
C GLU A 71 -6.31 -8.14 3.71
N GLY A 72 -7.03 -7.16 3.19
CA GLY A 72 -8.46 -7.26 2.91
C GLY A 72 -9.25 -6.05 3.41
N VAL A 73 -10.34 -5.72 2.72
CA VAL A 73 -11.26 -4.66 3.15
C VAL A 73 -11.90 -4.99 4.50
N GLY A 74 -11.90 -6.27 4.91
CA GLY A 74 -12.28 -6.71 6.25
C GLY A 74 -11.52 -6.00 7.37
N MET A 75 -10.24 -5.62 7.17
CA MET A 75 -9.48 -4.83 8.14
C MET A 75 -10.20 -3.54 8.53
N VAL A 76 -10.69 -2.82 7.53
CA VAL A 76 -11.39 -1.53 7.71
C VAL A 76 -12.82 -1.71 8.20
N ARG A 77 -13.49 -2.82 7.87
CA ARG A 77 -14.87 -3.08 8.30
C ARG A 77 -14.96 -3.54 9.75
N GLU A 78 -13.95 -4.28 10.22
CA GLU A 78 -13.97 -4.95 11.52
C GLU A 78 -13.12 -4.22 12.58
N ASP A 79 -12.36 -3.20 12.17
CA ASP A 79 -11.47 -2.48 13.07
C ASP A 79 -11.54 -0.96 12.90
N ASP A 80 -12.02 -0.28 13.93
CA ASP A 80 -12.24 1.16 13.93
C ASP A 80 -10.94 1.96 13.71
N VAL A 81 -9.79 1.49 14.19
CA VAL A 81 -8.50 2.19 14.01
C VAL A 81 -8.14 2.28 12.53
N PHE A 82 -8.31 1.18 11.79
CA PHE A 82 -8.06 1.19 10.34
C PHE A 82 -9.17 1.94 9.58
N ALA A 83 -10.42 1.87 10.07
CA ALA A 83 -11.53 2.62 9.50
C ALA A 83 -11.35 4.14 9.65
N GLU A 84 -10.82 4.60 10.77
CA GLU A 84 -10.48 6.00 11.02
C GLU A 84 -9.31 6.43 10.13
N LEU A 85 -8.24 5.62 10.04
CA LEU A 85 -7.07 5.92 9.22
C LEU A 85 -7.43 6.14 7.74
N VAL A 86 -8.22 5.23 7.14
CA VAL A 86 -8.57 5.38 5.71
C VAL A 86 -9.55 6.53 5.44
N ARG A 87 -10.09 7.14 6.48
CA ARG A 87 -10.94 8.32 6.41
C ARG A 87 -10.26 9.57 6.96
N ASP A 88 -9.01 9.46 7.39
CA ASP A 88 -8.28 10.63 7.88
C ASP A 88 -8.28 11.75 6.83
N GLU A 89 -8.65 12.95 7.26
CA GLU A 89 -8.82 14.08 6.33
C GLU A 89 -7.49 14.50 5.68
N ALA A 90 -6.34 14.27 6.32
CA ALA A 90 -5.05 14.57 5.72
C ALA A 90 -4.79 13.68 4.50
N ILE A 91 -5.18 12.41 4.56
CA ILE A 91 -5.10 11.47 3.44
C ILE A 91 -6.20 11.76 2.40
N VAL A 92 -7.45 11.82 2.85
CA VAL A 92 -8.61 11.91 1.96
C VAL A 92 -8.63 13.21 1.17
N ASP A 93 -8.16 14.33 1.71
CA ASP A 93 -8.07 15.61 1.00
C ASP A 93 -7.10 15.52 -0.19
N VAL A 94 -5.96 14.88 -0.01
CA VAL A 94 -5.00 14.64 -1.11
C VAL A 94 -5.62 13.74 -2.18
N VAL A 95 -6.21 12.61 -1.77
CA VAL A 95 -6.84 11.70 -2.72
C VAL A 95 -8.00 12.36 -3.47
N ARG A 96 -8.82 13.20 -2.80
CA ARG A 96 -9.87 14.00 -3.46
C ARG A 96 -9.32 14.94 -4.52
N GLN A 97 -8.17 15.56 -4.26
CA GLN A 97 -7.52 16.45 -5.23
C GLN A 97 -7.06 15.67 -6.46
N LEU A 98 -6.57 14.43 -6.28
CA LEU A 98 -6.09 13.58 -7.36
C LEU A 98 -7.21 12.87 -8.13
N GLN A 99 -8.27 12.44 -7.44
CA GLN A 99 -9.29 11.52 -7.96
C GLN A 99 -10.70 12.13 -8.05
N GLY A 100 -10.93 13.25 -7.37
CA GLY A 100 -12.27 13.85 -7.24
C GLY A 100 -12.96 13.44 -5.94
N PRO A 101 -14.19 13.98 -5.70
CA PRO A 101 -14.81 13.99 -4.37
C PRO A 101 -15.44 12.66 -3.92
N ASN A 102 -15.67 11.75 -4.84
CA ASN A 102 -16.39 10.50 -4.57
C ASN A 102 -15.41 9.33 -4.63
N LEU A 103 -15.08 8.76 -3.47
CA LEU A 103 -14.01 7.80 -3.30
C LEU A 103 -14.51 6.50 -2.65
N HIS A 104 -14.06 5.39 -3.21
CA HIS A 104 -14.11 4.07 -2.59
C HIS A 104 -12.70 3.59 -2.27
N LEU A 105 -12.59 2.80 -1.21
CA LEU A 105 -11.40 2.01 -0.91
C LEU A 105 -11.52 0.68 -1.66
N LEU A 106 -10.52 0.38 -2.45
CA LEU A 106 -10.39 -0.86 -3.21
C LEU A 106 -9.69 -1.96 -2.39
N ARG A 107 -8.71 -1.54 -1.58
CA ARG A 107 -7.85 -2.43 -0.81
C ARG A 107 -7.35 -1.74 0.44
N SER A 108 -7.18 -2.51 1.51
CA SER A 108 -6.34 -2.13 2.65
C SER A 108 -5.41 -3.29 3.01
N ALA A 109 -4.20 -2.96 3.43
CA ALA A 109 -3.22 -3.94 3.87
C ALA A 109 -2.24 -3.32 4.87
N ALA A 110 -1.80 -4.10 5.84
CA ALA A 110 -0.59 -3.82 6.60
C ALA A 110 0.56 -4.63 5.99
N MET A 111 1.61 -3.95 5.53
CA MET A 111 2.79 -4.55 4.91
C MET A 111 3.96 -4.45 5.87
N LEU A 112 4.47 -5.59 6.29
CA LEU A 112 5.49 -5.68 7.31
C LEU A 112 6.76 -6.33 6.75
N LYS A 113 7.89 -5.84 7.22
CA LYS A 113 9.18 -6.51 7.02
C LYS A 113 9.78 -6.79 8.40
N PRO A 114 9.63 -8.04 8.89
CA PRO A 114 10.24 -8.44 10.15
C PRO A 114 11.76 -8.27 10.12
N PRO A 115 12.40 -8.07 11.29
CA PRO A 115 13.85 -7.96 11.39
C PRO A 115 14.57 -9.13 10.71
N ARG A 116 15.54 -8.84 9.85
CA ARG A 116 16.43 -9.77 9.14
C ARG A 116 15.78 -10.78 8.19
N VAL A 117 14.47 -11.03 8.30
CA VAL A 117 13.76 -12.01 7.47
C VAL A 117 12.75 -11.40 6.52
N GLY A 118 12.49 -10.09 6.65
CA GLY A 118 11.56 -9.40 5.75
C GLY A 118 12.03 -9.46 4.30
N SER A 119 11.26 -10.16 3.45
CA SER A 119 11.60 -10.44 2.06
C SER A 119 11.48 -9.21 1.15
N GLU A 120 12.12 -9.24 -0.01
CA GLU A 120 11.89 -8.26 -1.06
C GLU A 120 10.46 -8.31 -1.60
N LYS A 121 10.00 -7.18 -2.14
CA LYS A 121 8.85 -7.13 -3.05
C LYS A 121 9.37 -6.67 -4.40
N LYS A 122 9.36 -7.56 -5.38
CA LYS A 122 9.87 -7.30 -6.74
C LYS A 122 9.11 -6.18 -7.42
N PHE A 123 9.72 -5.58 -8.45
CA PHE A 123 9.07 -4.55 -9.27
C PHE A 123 7.71 -5.01 -9.76
N HIS A 124 6.70 -4.19 -9.50
CA HIS A 124 5.34 -4.40 -9.96
C HIS A 124 4.60 -3.07 -10.11
N GLN A 125 3.44 -3.13 -10.71
CA GLN A 125 2.46 -2.05 -10.77
C GLN A 125 1.19 -2.53 -10.08
N ASP A 126 0.64 -1.73 -9.16
CA ASP A 126 -0.59 -2.10 -8.44
C ASP A 126 -1.77 -2.37 -9.38
N ALA A 127 -1.83 -1.65 -10.51
CA ALA A 127 -2.88 -1.84 -11.52
C ALA A 127 -2.96 -3.26 -12.08
N ALA A 128 -1.86 -4.03 -12.03
CA ALA A 128 -1.83 -5.38 -12.55
C ALA A 128 -2.66 -6.38 -11.73
N TYR A 129 -2.92 -6.07 -10.46
CA TYR A 129 -3.77 -6.90 -9.60
C TYR A 129 -5.27 -6.66 -9.83
N TYR A 130 -5.66 -5.51 -10.41
CA TYR A 130 -7.06 -5.08 -10.43
C TYR A 130 -7.52 -4.75 -11.85
N PRO A 131 -8.44 -5.55 -12.44
CA PRO A 131 -9.00 -5.26 -13.76
C PRO A 131 -10.03 -4.11 -13.68
N ILE A 132 -9.59 -2.92 -13.34
CA ILE A 132 -10.42 -1.73 -13.12
C ILE A 132 -10.17 -0.69 -14.19
N HIS A 133 -11.23 -0.01 -14.60
CA HIS A 133 -11.16 1.10 -15.53
C HIS A 133 -11.87 2.35 -14.94
N PRO A 134 -11.25 3.53 -15.03
CA PRO A 134 -9.91 3.79 -15.55
C PRO A 134 -8.82 3.23 -14.63
N MET A 135 -7.63 2.94 -15.19
CA MET A 135 -6.43 2.54 -14.42
C MET A 135 -5.75 3.77 -13.83
N ASP A 136 -6.39 4.41 -12.88
CA ASP A 136 -5.92 5.67 -12.29
C ASP A 136 -6.07 5.71 -10.76
N HIS A 137 -6.33 4.57 -10.13
CA HIS A 137 -6.42 4.51 -8.67
C HIS A 137 -5.11 4.95 -8.00
N VAL A 138 -5.23 5.51 -6.81
CA VAL A 138 -4.11 6.01 -6.01
C VAL A 138 -3.85 5.03 -4.88
N THR A 139 -2.63 4.52 -4.79
CA THR A 139 -2.17 3.79 -3.63
C THR A 139 -1.52 4.76 -2.65
N VAL A 140 -2.01 4.74 -1.43
CA VAL A 140 -1.47 5.47 -0.29
C VAL A 140 -0.64 4.50 0.54
N TRP A 141 0.60 4.87 0.83
CA TRP A 141 1.51 4.10 1.67
C TRP A 141 1.90 4.95 2.88
N VAL A 142 1.48 4.54 4.06
CA VAL A 142 1.72 5.23 5.33
C VAL A 142 2.93 4.61 6.01
N ALA A 143 3.97 5.39 6.27
CA ALA A 143 5.11 4.96 7.06
C ALA A 143 4.71 4.90 8.55
N LEU A 144 4.82 3.72 9.16
CA LEU A 144 4.57 3.52 10.60
C LEU A 144 5.87 3.42 11.39
N ASP A 145 6.95 3.04 10.74
CA ASP A 145 8.32 3.05 11.25
C ASP A 145 9.20 3.89 10.33
N GLN A 146 10.39 4.26 10.81
CA GLN A 146 11.41 4.81 9.96
C GLN A 146 11.73 3.82 8.83
N SER A 147 11.60 4.27 7.59
CA SER A 147 11.80 3.47 6.41
C SER A 147 13.07 3.93 5.69
N THR A 148 14.09 3.07 5.65
CA THR A 148 15.42 3.35 5.09
C THR A 148 15.77 2.38 3.97
N THR A 149 16.87 2.62 3.27
CA THR A 149 17.37 1.70 2.25
C THR A 149 17.75 0.34 2.83
N GLU A 150 18.22 0.30 4.07
CA GLU A 150 18.68 -0.90 4.77
C GLU A 150 17.53 -1.78 5.27
N ASN A 151 16.36 -1.18 5.55
CA ASN A 151 15.17 -1.94 5.99
C ASN A 151 14.09 -2.07 4.91
N GLY A 152 14.44 -1.71 3.66
CA GLY A 152 13.59 -1.89 2.50
C GLY A 152 12.53 -0.80 2.33
N CYS A 153 12.94 0.49 2.28
CA CYS A 153 12.06 1.59 1.90
C CYS A 153 11.50 1.41 0.49
N MET A 154 10.46 2.16 0.18
CA MET A 154 9.90 2.19 -1.16
C MET A 154 10.93 2.73 -2.17
N GLN A 155 11.01 2.10 -3.33
CA GLN A 155 11.78 2.55 -4.48
C GLN A 155 10.87 2.59 -5.70
N VAL A 156 10.89 3.67 -6.44
CA VAL A 156 9.99 3.93 -7.56
C VAL A 156 10.75 4.32 -8.82
N VAL A 157 10.18 4.08 -10.00
CA VAL A 157 10.74 4.56 -11.27
C VAL A 157 9.96 5.82 -11.69
N PRO A 158 10.51 7.04 -11.45
CA PRO A 158 9.78 8.29 -11.68
C PRO A 158 9.36 8.46 -13.14
N GLY A 159 8.09 8.84 -13.37
CA GLY A 159 7.54 9.10 -14.70
C GLY A 159 7.08 7.85 -15.46
N ALA A 160 7.52 6.64 -15.05
CA ALA A 160 7.20 5.40 -15.77
C ALA A 160 5.71 4.99 -15.73
N HIS A 161 4.90 5.63 -14.87
CA HIS A 161 3.44 5.43 -14.89
C HIS A 161 2.79 5.85 -16.21
N THR A 162 3.45 6.69 -17.02
CA THR A 162 2.97 7.13 -18.34
C THR A 162 3.15 6.08 -19.43
N ASP A 163 3.96 5.04 -19.20
CA ASP A 163 4.22 3.97 -20.16
C ASP A 163 3.07 2.93 -20.21
N GLY A 164 2.11 3.05 -19.29
CA GLY A 164 0.97 2.16 -19.20
C GLY A 164 1.27 0.89 -18.39
N LEU A 165 0.37 -0.09 -18.52
CA LEU A 165 0.50 -1.37 -17.82
C LEU A 165 1.49 -2.28 -18.57
N LEU A 166 2.54 -2.69 -17.86
CA LEU A 166 3.55 -3.63 -18.34
C LEU A 166 3.10 -5.08 -18.18
N GLY A 167 3.81 -6.00 -18.82
CA GLY A 167 3.62 -7.44 -18.59
C GLY A 167 4.09 -7.86 -17.20
N HIS A 168 3.28 -8.65 -16.50
CA HIS A 168 3.62 -9.21 -15.20
C HIS A 168 3.59 -10.73 -15.26
N GLU A 169 4.50 -11.37 -14.53
CA GLU A 169 4.61 -12.81 -14.37
C GLU A 169 4.41 -13.18 -12.90
N ALA A 170 3.87 -14.37 -12.65
CA ALA A 170 3.71 -14.88 -11.28
C ALA A 170 5.09 -15.11 -10.65
N VAL A 171 5.24 -14.75 -9.40
CA VAL A 171 6.42 -15.03 -8.60
C VAL A 171 6.26 -16.38 -7.89
N GLU A 172 7.35 -17.11 -7.70
CA GLU A 172 7.35 -18.48 -7.18
C GLU A 172 6.74 -18.61 -5.77
N TYR A 173 6.75 -17.52 -5.02
CA TYR A 173 6.22 -17.47 -3.67
C TYR A 173 5.03 -16.52 -3.62
N ASP A 174 3.82 -17.07 -3.33
CA ASP A 174 2.64 -16.25 -3.09
C ASP A 174 1.81 -15.82 -4.32
N THR A 175 0.75 -15.08 -4.07
CA THR A 175 -0.11 -14.40 -5.05
C THR A 175 0.59 -13.21 -5.71
N ASP A 176 1.87 -13.03 -5.48
CA ASP A 176 2.66 -11.92 -6.00
C ASP A 176 2.95 -12.06 -7.49
N ILE A 177 3.01 -10.91 -8.13
CA ILE A 177 3.38 -10.76 -9.54
C ILE A 177 4.54 -9.77 -9.66
N ALA A 178 5.35 -9.93 -10.69
CA ALA A 178 6.48 -9.06 -10.95
C ALA A 178 6.59 -8.67 -12.42
N ILE A 179 7.08 -7.47 -12.68
CA ILE A 179 7.57 -7.03 -13.98
C ILE A 179 8.86 -7.80 -14.30
N SER A 180 9.12 -8.04 -15.57
CA SER A 180 10.37 -8.67 -16.00
C SER A 180 11.59 -7.83 -15.58
N GLU A 181 12.63 -8.48 -15.07
CA GLU A 181 13.92 -7.82 -14.75
C GLU A 181 14.61 -7.20 -15.99
N ALA A 182 14.13 -7.51 -17.18
CA ALA A 182 14.59 -6.87 -18.41
C ALA A 182 14.00 -5.46 -18.60
N ASP A 183 12.88 -5.14 -17.91
CA ASP A 183 12.23 -3.84 -18.02
C ASP A 183 12.79 -2.85 -16.99
N TYR A 184 12.94 -3.28 -15.72
CA TYR A 184 13.47 -2.44 -14.63
C TYR A 184 14.33 -3.22 -13.66
N THR A 185 15.37 -2.52 -13.14
CA THR A 185 16.27 -2.97 -12.09
C THR A 185 16.31 -1.94 -10.95
N PRO A 186 16.83 -2.27 -9.75
CA PRO A 186 16.95 -1.29 -8.67
C PRO A 186 17.77 -0.04 -9.03
N GLU A 187 18.67 -0.12 -9.99
CA GLU A 187 19.47 1.02 -10.48
C GLU A 187 18.64 2.06 -11.24
N ASP A 188 17.48 1.66 -11.76
CA ASP A 188 16.56 2.57 -12.47
C ASP A 188 15.64 3.34 -11.50
N ALA A 189 15.62 2.94 -10.23
CA ALA A 189 14.70 3.45 -9.23
C ALA A 189 15.31 4.49 -8.31
N VAL A 190 14.45 5.35 -7.76
CA VAL A 190 14.77 6.30 -6.71
C VAL A 190 14.23 5.78 -5.39
N ALA A 191 15.11 5.69 -4.38
CA ALA A 191 14.73 5.33 -3.03
C ALA A 191 14.01 6.50 -2.34
N LEU A 192 12.95 6.18 -1.60
CA LEU A 192 12.13 7.12 -0.84
C LEU A 192 12.22 6.77 0.66
N PRO A 193 13.28 7.18 1.36
CA PRO A 193 13.31 7.08 2.82
C PRO A 193 12.19 7.94 3.41
N MET A 194 11.53 7.46 4.46
CA MET A 194 10.41 8.14 5.10
C MET A 194 10.49 7.97 6.62
N GLU A 195 10.03 9.00 7.33
CA GLU A 195 9.84 8.96 8.78
C GLU A 195 8.41 8.50 9.13
N PRO A 196 8.18 8.02 10.36
CA PRO A 196 6.82 7.68 10.80
C PRO A 196 5.86 8.87 10.69
N GLY A 197 4.74 8.68 10.01
CA GLY A 197 3.75 9.73 9.73
C GLY A 197 3.87 10.35 8.34
N ASP A 198 4.96 10.09 7.61
CA ASP A 198 5.04 10.42 6.20
C ASP A 198 4.12 9.53 5.38
N VAL A 199 3.55 10.10 4.34
CA VAL A 199 2.62 9.38 3.45
C VAL A 199 3.04 9.54 2.00
N LEU A 200 3.27 8.41 1.34
CA LEU A 200 3.47 8.34 -0.10
C LEU A 200 2.13 8.14 -0.80
N PHE A 201 1.83 8.99 -1.75
CA PHE A 201 0.73 8.84 -2.71
C PHE A 201 1.33 8.47 -4.06
N GLN A 202 0.96 7.31 -4.60
CA GLN A 202 1.48 6.81 -5.87
C GLN A 202 0.38 6.40 -6.84
N HIS A 203 0.64 6.60 -8.13
CA HIS A 203 -0.21 6.16 -9.21
C HIS A 203 -0.13 4.64 -9.37
N CYS A 204 -1.25 3.97 -9.59
CA CYS A 204 -1.31 2.51 -9.71
C CYS A 204 -0.44 1.91 -10.84
N LEU A 205 -0.10 2.71 -11.83
CA LEU A 205 0.79 2.31 -12.95
C LEU A 205 2.26 2.64 -12.68
N LEU A 206 2.63 3.17 -11.51
CA LEU A 206 4.02 3.45 -11.18
C LEU A 206 4.75 2.15 -10.81
N PRO A 207 5.80 1.74 -11.56
CA PRO A 207 6.63 0.61 -11.18
C PRO A 207 7.35 0.91 -9.87
N HIS A 208 7.25 -0.01 -8.91
CA HIS A 208 7.86 0.16 -7.61
C HIS A 208 8.36 -1.17 -7.02
N TYR A 209 9.27 -1.05 -6.07
CA TYR A 209 10.05 -2.14 -5.50
C TYR A 209 10.36 -1.85 -4.03
N THR A 210 10.59 -2.89 -3.22
CA THR A 210 11.18 -2.75 -1.88
C THR A 210 12.19 -3.86 -1.62
N ALA A 211 13.42 -3.49 -1.22
CA ALA A 211 14.49 -4.41 -0.85
C ALA A 211 14.15 -5.23 0.41
N PRO A 212 14.88 -6.31 0.71
CA PRO A 212 14.77 -7.01 1.98
C PRO A 212 15.03 -6.10 3.18
N ASN A 213 14.59 -6.52 4.37
CA ASN A 213 14.97 -5.87 5.62
C ASN A 213 16.22 -6.55 6.21
N GLU A 214 17.34 -5.86 6.17
CA GLU A 214 18.63 -6.36 6.70
C GLU A 214 18.91 -5.89 8.13
N THR A 215 17.98 -5.13 8.75
CA THR A 215 18.14 -4.52 10.08
C THR A 215 17.55 -5.39 11.20
N GLU A 216 17.80 -4.97 12.45
CA GLU A 216 17.22 -5.59 13.66
C GLU A 216 15.84 -5.05 14.01
N ASP A 217 15.33 -4.07 13.27
CA ASP A 217 14.09 -3.39 13.55
C ASP A 217 13.00 -3.78 12.55
N TRP A 218 11.74 -3.74 13.00
CA TRP A 218 10.59 -3.88 12.12
C TRP A 218 10.46 -2.69 11.17
N ARG A 219 10.02 -2.93 9.94
CA ARG A 219 9.53 -1.90 9.04
C ARG A 219 8.07 -2.17 8.69
N ARG A 220 7.16 -1.44 9.34
CA ARG A 220 5.71 -1.55 9.16
C ARG A 220 5.19 -0.40 8.32
N ALA A 221 4.23 -0.70 7.47
CA ALA A 221 3.49 0.28 6.71
C ALA A 221 2.03 -0.12 6.60
N PHE A 222 1.15 0.85 6.46
CA PHE A 222 -0.25 0.61 6.10
C PHE A 222 -0.49 1.09 4.67
N ILE A 223 -1.20 0.28 3.88
CA ILE A 223 -1.53 0.59 2.48
C ILE A 223 -3.04 0.72 2.34
N ALA A 224 -3.45 1.75 1.61
CA ALA A 224 -4.84 1.96 1.20
C ALA A 224 -4.89 2.33 -0.28
N ALA A 225 -5.56 1.55 -1.10
CA ALA A 225 -5.78 1.87 -2.51
C ALA A 225 -7.16 2.51 -2.68
N TYR A 226 -7.18 3.75 -3.17
CA TYR A 226 -8.40 4.53 -3.40
C TYR A 226 -8.71 4.61 -4.88
N MET A 227 -9.98 4.44 -5.21
CA MET A 227 -10.49 4.61 -6.55
C MET A 227 -11.68 5.55 -6.58
N ARG A 228 -11.97 6.08 -7.76
CA ARG A 228 -13.20 6.84 -7.98
C ARG A 228 -14.41 5.93 -7.80
N SER A 229 -15.45 6.40 -7.13
CA SER A 229 -16.70 5.63 -6.99
C SER A 229 -17.42 5.37 -8.33
N ARG A 230 -16.92 5.91 -9.44
CA ARG A 230 -17.36 5.63 -10.81
C ARG A 230 -16.51 4.63 -11.55
N SER A 231 -15.45 4.12 -10.94
CA SER A 231 -14.61 3.05 -11.52
C SER A 231 -15.44 1.78 -11.73
N ARG A 232 -15.01 0.94 -12.66
CA ARG A 232 -15.71 -0.30 -13.01
C ARG A 232 -14.70 -1.41 -13.21
N PHE A 233 -15.07 -2.62 -12.83
CA PHE A 233 -14.32 -3.78 -13.26
C PHE A 233 -14.46 -3.99 -14.77
N THR A 234 -13.37 -4.31 -15.44
CA THR A 234 -13.37 -4.64 -16.86
C THR A 234 -13.84 -6.07 -17.11
N ASP A 235 -13.71 -6.94 -16.13
CA ASP A 235 -14.26 -8.29 -16.14
C ASP A 235 -15.70 -8.31 -15.65
N GLN A 236 -16.53 -9.17 -16.28
CA GLN A 236 -17.93 -9.37 -15.88
C GLN A 236 -18.07 -10.07 -14.52
N ASN A 237 -17.01 -10.78 -14.09
CA ASN A 237 -16.92 -11.44 -12.81
C ASN A 237 -15.64 -10.97 -12.10
N PRO A 238 -15.71 -9.92 -11.29
CA PRO A 238 -14.57 -9.51 -10.47
C PRO A 238 -14.19 -10.67 -9.53
N PRO A 239 -12.89 -10.79 -9.17
CA PRO A 239 -12.46 -11.78 -8.20
C PRO A 239 -13.28 -11.67 -6.90
N GLU A 240 -13.60 -12.80 -6.25
CA GLU A 240 -14.41 -12.81 -5.02
C GLU A 240 -13.79 -12.01 -3.87
N TRP A 241 -12.46 -11.85 -3.88
CA TRP A 241 -11.72 -11.07 -2.88
C TRP A 241 -11.79 -9.55 -3.13
N VAL A 242 -12.25 -9.13 -4.31
CA VAL A 242 -12.43 -7.71 -4.60
C VAL A 242 -13.71 -7.24 -3.96
N ASP A 243 -13.56 -6.39 -3.00
CA ASP A 243 -14.63 -5.70 -2.32
C ASP A 243 -14.34 -4.21 -2.30
N SER A 244 -15.33 -3.38 -2.13
CA SER A 244 -15.17 -1.95 -2.02
C SER A 244 -15.81 -1.42 -0.75
N TYR A 245 -15.25 -0.33 -0.25
CA TYR A 245 -15.70 0.32 0.97
C TYR A 245 -15.89 1.81 0.71
N ASP A 246 -17.07 2.33 1.05
CA ASP A 246 -17.37 3.74 0.85
C ASP A 246 -16.53 4.61 1.79
N VAL A 247 -15.68 5.46 1.23
CA VAL A 247 -14.85 6.39 2.01
C VAL A 247 -15.55 7.73 2.12
N THR A 248 -15.89 8.35 0.99
CA THR A 248 -16.52 9.68 0.95
C THR A 248 -17.29 9.92 -0.34
N GLY A 249 -18.32 10.77 -0.25
CA GLY A 249 -19.12 11.20 -1.39
C GLY A 249 -20.18 10.19 -1.81
N ASP A 250 -20.58 10.25 -3.08
CA ASP A 250 -21.67 9.46 -3.63
C ASP A 250 -21.18 8.14 -4.24
N SER A 251 -21.92 7.06 -3.99
CA SER A 251 -21.77 5.78 -4.69
C SER A 251 -22.67 5.72 -5.91
N PHE A 252 -22.22 5.08 -6.98
CA PHE A 252 -22.94 5.02 -8.26
C PHE A 252 -23.33 3.59 -8.61
N ARG A 253 -24.63 3.39 -8.87
CA ARG A 253 -25.15 2.06 -9.20
C ARG A 253 -24.48 1.49 -10.45
N GLY A 254 -23.97 0.25 -10.36
CA GLY A 254 -23.29 -0.46 -11.45
C GLY A 254 -21.83 -0.01 -11.64
N CYS A 255 -21.29 0.74 -10.69
CA CYS A 255 -19.85 0.93 -10.48
C CYS A 255 -19.38 0.06 -9.30
N VAL A 256 -18.09 0.03 -9.09
CA VAL A 256 -17.46 -0.78 -8.02
C VAL A 256 -17.87 -0.27 -6.67
#